data_77b5b33748e824450e0051269f0b8089
#
_entry.id   77b5b33748e824450e0051269f0b8089
#
_cell.length_a   1.000
_cell.length_b   1.000
_cell.length_c   1.000
_cell.angle_alpha   90.00
_cell.angle_beta   90.00
_cell.angle_gamma   90.00
#
_symmetry.space_group_name_H-M   'P 1'
#
loop_
_entity.id
_entity.type
_entity.pdbx_description
1 polymer ?
#
loop_
_entity_poly.entity_id
_entity_poly.type
_entity_poly.pdbx_seq_one_letter_code
_entity_poly.pdbx_strand_id
1 'polypeptide(L)'
;MRSTDRMSNRLHRGLRACGPLLTFAALGAAASISSAAQAPPAPGPRFVVVLDAAHGGGDLGGRLADQAGQIQAEKALTLALSVRLRSLLSARGIAVVTTRESDALVDSDRRAEIANRANAAACISLHTSQTGSGIHIYASSLPPATANQMTPWKTAQAAWITRSLALAGVLNSALTHAGMTVSLGRTGLPAVDSMACPAVAVEVAPEVSPDHPQPTGVDDPGYQARVAQALAAAIVEWRSSGSRGDSSHAEVRLP
;
A
#
# COMPACT_ATOMS: atom_id res chain seq x y z
N MET A 1 5.31 -3.07 68.51
CA MET A 1 6.39 -3.64 69.34
C MET A 1 7.65 -3.19 68.65
N ARG A 2 8.31 -2.17 69.20
CA ARG A 2 9.59 -2.19 69.91
C ARG A 2 10.72 -2.71 69.00
N SER A 3 11.85 -2.11 68.80
CA SER A 3 12.65 -1.16 69.58
C SER A 3 13.93 -0.93 68.84
N THR A 4 14.39 0.31 68.61
CA THR A 4 15.60 0.93 69.22
C THR A 4 16.90 0.09 69.08
N ASP A 5 18.05 0.57 68.83
CA ASP A 5 18.83 1.70 69.36
C ASP A 5 20.15 1.83 68.59
N ARG A 6 20.60 3.02 68.26
CA ARG A 6 21.55 3.88 68.98
C ARG A 6 23.06 3.59 68.86
N MET A 7 23.71 4.67 68.41
CA MET A 7 24.94 5.25 68.98
C MET A 7 26.27 4.44 68.82
N SER A 8 27.45 4.98 68.64
CA SER A 8 28.06 6.28 69.06
C SER A 8 29.47 6.39 68.51
N ASN A 9 29.83 7.56 68.04
CA ASN A 9 30.95 8.40 68.45
C ASN A 9 32.39 7.81 68.67
N ARG A 10 33.41 8.32 68.04
CA ARG A 10 34.47 9.08 68.71
C ARG A 10 35.55 9.59 67.75
N LEU A 11 35.78 10.86 67.92
CA LEU A 11 36.95 11.65 67.61
C LEU A 11 38.29 10.98 67.83
N HIS A 12 39.27 11.33 67.01
CA HIS A 12 40.59 11.78 67.52
C HIS A 12 41.26 12.80 66.58
N ARG A 13 41.74 13.83 67.23
CA ARG A 13 42.54 14.95 66.73
C ARG A 13 43.98 14.52 66.45
N GLY A 14 44.63 15.12 65.50
CA GLY A 14 46.09 15.11 65.34
C GLY A 14 46.57 16.21 64.39
N LEU A 15 47.38 17.08 64.95
CA LEU A 15 47.84 18.39 64.48
C LEU A 15 49.00 18.31 63.48
N ARG A 16 49.07 19.31 62.61
CA ARG A 16 50.21 20.09 62.10
C ARG A 16 51.25 19.44 61.11
N ALA A 17 51.35 20.10 59.94
CA ALA A 17 52.58 20.80 59.54
C ALA A 17 52.39 21.64 58.27
N CYS A 18 52.89 22.85 58.30
CA CYS A 18 52.97 23.82 57.19
C CYS A 18 54.03 23.43 56.15
N GLY A 19 53.70 23.69 54.88
CA GLY A 19 54.69 23.85 53.83
C GLY A 19 54.09 24.48 52.60
N PRO A 20 54.64 25.59 52.06
CA PRO A 20 54.07 26.28 50.93
C PRO A 20 54.61 25.61 49.63
N LEU A 21 53.71 25.20 48.76
CA LEU A 21 54.07 24.77 47.44
C LEU A 21 53.15 25.45 46.37
N LEU A 22 53.88 26.02 45.48
CA LEU A 22 53.54 26.76 44.28
C LEU A 22 52.34 26.22 43.52
N THR A 23 51.35 27.10 43.31
CA THR A 23 50.22 26.85 42.43
C THR A 23 50.65 27.03 40.97
N PHE A 24 50.78 25.95 40.24
CA PHE A 24 50.75 25.96 38.78
C PHE A 24 49.28 25.93 38.36
N ALA A 25 48.76 27.04 37.90
CA ALA A 25 47.46 27.09 37.25
C ALA A 25 47.59 26.53 35.82
N ALA A 26 47.22 25.28 35.64
CA ALA A 26 47.02 24.72 34.32
C ALA A 26 45.59 25.11 33.86
N LEU A 27 45.51 26.10 32.95
CA LEU A 27 44.30 26.37 32.21
C LEU A 27 44.02 25.20 31.26
N GLY A 28 43.20 24.25 31.70
CA GLY A 28 42.65 23.20 30.87
C GLY A 28 41.45 23.77 30.06
N ALA A 29 41.69 24.11 28.80
CA ALA A 29 40.60 24.41 27.88
C ALA A 29 39.83 23.12 27.63
N ALA A 30 38.70 22.93 28.32
CA ALA A 30 37.73 21.87 28.01
C ALA A 30 37.06 22.22 26.69
N ALA A 31 37.53 21.62 25.60
CA ALA A 31 36.85 21.63 24.34
C ALA A 31 35.57 20.80 24.49
N SER A 32 34.42 21.47 24.67
CA SER A 32 33.10 20.85 24.62
C SER A 32 32.86 20.37 23.20
N ILE A 33 33.06 19.09 22.94
CA ILE A 33 32.63 18.44 21.70
C ILE A 33 31.10 18.37 21.78
N SER A 34 30.42 19.37 21.23
CA SER A 34 28.99 19.29 20.98
C SER A 34 28.74 18.21 19.93
N SER A 35 28.43 17.00 20.41
CA SER A 35 27.90 15.94 19.52
C SER A 35 26.54 16.42 19.03
N ALA A 36 26.52 17.04 17.84
CA ALA A 36 25.28 17.32 17.16
C ALA A 36 24.60 15.96 16.89
N ALA A 37 23.61 15.61 17.70
CA ALA A 37 22.77 14.46 17.45
C ALA A 37 22.12 14.68 16.07
N GLN A 38 22.59 13.93 15.07
CA GLN A 38 21.96 13.91 13.75
C GLN A 38 20.50 13.49 13.94
N ALA A 39 19.57 14.38 13.57
CA ALA A 39 18.18 14.01 13.51
C ALA A 39 18.04 12.76 12.62
N PRO A 40 17.22 11.78 13.02
CA PRO A 40 17.00 10.61 12.19
C PRO A 40 16.54 11.07 10.80
N PRO A 41 17.02 10.43 9.73
CA PRO A 41 16.60 10.78 8.37
C PRO A 41 15.08 10.74 8.28
N ALA A 42 14.49 11.75 7.64
CA ALA A 42 13.05 11.78 7.41
C ALA A 42 12.62 10.47 6.76
N PRO A 43 11.52 9.84 7.22
CA PRO A 43 11.05 8.61 6.60
C PRO A 43 10.82 8.88 5.12
N GLY A 44 11.45 8.08 4.26
CA GLY A 44 11.27 8.15 2.80
C GLY A 44 9.80 8.01 2.42
N PRO A 45 9.42 8.34 1.18
CA PRO A 45 8.05 8.25 0.73
C PRO A 45 7.53 6.83 0.97
N ARG A 46 6.42 6.73 1.72
CA ARG A 46 5.80 5.43 2.00
C ARG A 46 5.22 4.87 0.72
N PHE A 47 5.47 3.59 0.45
CA PHE A 47 4.79 2.89 -0.63
C PHE A 47 3.35 2.61 -0.19
N VAL A 48 2.40 3.36 -0.79
CA VAL A 48 0.98 3.29 -0.48
C VAL A 48 0.24 2.65 -1.65
N VAL A 49 -0.68 1.75 -1.36
CA VAL A 49 -1.60 1.16 -2.33
C VAL A 49 -3.02 1.59 -2.00
N VAL A 50 -3.77 2.03 -3.00
CA VAL A 50 -5.20 2.26 -2.85
C VAL A 50 -5.95 1.04 -3.36
N LEU A 51 -6.87 0.54 -2.55
CA LEU A 51 -7.86 -0.46 -2.93
C LEU A 51 -9.22 0.20 -3.00
N ASP A 52 -9.81 0.16 -4.18
CA ASP A 52 -11.14 0.65 -4.43
C ASP A 52 -12.10 -0.55 -4.55
N ALA A 53 -12.89 -0.79 -3.50
CA ALA A 53 -13.98 -1.76 -3.58
C ALA A 53 -15.15 -1.13 -4.31
N ALA A 54 -15.38 -1.52 -5.56
CA ALA A 54 -16.44 -0.96 -6.39
C ALA A 54 -17.82 -1.09 -5.75
N HIS A 55 -18.73 -0.19 -6.14
CA HIS A 55 -20.09 -0.13 -5.64
C HIS A 55 -20.21 0.14 -4.14
N GLY A 56 -21.39 0.00 -3.53
CA GLY A 56 -21.64 0.20 -2.10
C GLY A 56 -22.92 0.98 -1.80
N GLY A 57 -23.47 0.79 -0.61
CA GLY A 57 -24.74 1.42 -0.21
C GLY A 57 -25.87 1.09 -1.15
N GLY A 58 -26.50 2.10 -1.74
CA GLY A 58 -27.58 1.96 -2.71
C GLY A 58 -27.13 1.46 -4.09
N ASP A 59 -25.84 1.59 -4.43
CA ASP A 59 -25.28 1.00 -5.65
C ASP A 59 -24.90 -0.46 -5.39
N LEU A 60 -25.73 -1.37 -5.86
CA LEU A 60 -25.53 -2.82 -5.67
C LEU A 60 -24.45 -3.40 -6.58
N GLY A 61 -24.14 -2.75 -7.71
CA GLY A 61 -23.38 -3.33 -8.79
C GLY A 61 -24.13 -4.48 -9.47
N GLY A 62 -23.39 -5.43 -10.02
CA GLY A 62 -23.93 -6.65 -10.58
C GLY A 62 -24.66 -7.50 -9.53
N ARG A 63 -25.58 -8.33 -10.01
CA ARG A 63 -26.29 -9.34 -9.20
C ARG A 63 -25.76 -10.71 -9.60
N LEU A 64 -25.06 -11.35 -8.69
CA LEU A 64 -24.34 -12.60 -8.93
C LEU A 64 -25.07 -13.75 -8.23
N ALA A 65 -25.41 -14.81 -8.97
CA ALA A 65 -25.94 -16.02 -8.36
C ALA A 65 -24.78 -16.88 -7.86
N ASP A 66 -24.87 -17.35 -6.63
CA ASP A 66 -23.96 -18.37 -6.09
C ASP A 66 -24.34 -19.77 -6.63
N GLN A 67 -23.57 -20.79 -6.26
CA GLN A 67 -23.82 -22.18 -6.68
C GLN A 67 -25.15 -22.72 -6.17
N ALA A 68 -25.73 -22.16 -5.13
CA ALA A 68 -27.04 -22.50 -4.60
C ALA A 68 -28.19 -21.67 -5.24
N GLY A 69 -27.87 -20.79 -6.19
CA GLY A 69 -28.80 -19.89 -6.86
C GLY A 69 -29.21 -18.67 -6.02
N GLN A 70 -28.53 -18.42 -4.90
CA GLN A 70 -28.76 -17.21 -4.09
C GLN A 70 -28.10 -16.00 -4.73
N ILE A 71 -28.82 -14.89 -4.78
CA ILE A 71 -28.30 -13.67 -5.40
C ILE A 71 -27.50 -12.87 -4.40
N GLN A 72 -26.22 -12.67 -4.69
CA GLN A 72 -25.34 -11.73 -3.99
C GLN A 72 -25.13 -10.46 -4.82
N ALA A 73 -24.99 -9.33 -4.16
CA ALA A 73 -24.66 -8.08 -4.83
C ALA A 73 -23.12 -7.96 -4.97
N GLU A 74 -22.65 -7.47 -6.11
CA GLU A 74 -21.25 -7.24 -6.39
C GLU A 74 -20.56 -6.46 -5.26
N LYS A 75 -21.21 -5.43 -4.72
CA LYS A 75 -20.68 -4.61 -3.63
C LYS A 75 -20.22 -5.40 -2.40
N ALA A 76 -20.85 -6.53 -2.10
CA ALA A 76 -20.47 -7.38 -0.98
C ALA A 76 -19.20 -8.17 -1.28
N LEU A 77 -19.08 -8.71 -2.49
CA LEU A 77 -17.94 -9.50 -2.95
C LEU A 77 -16.68 -8.63 -3.10
N THR A 78 -16.83 -7.44 -3.69
CA THR A 78 -15.72 -6.50 -3.85
C THR A 78 -15.19 -6.01 -2.50
N LEU A 79 -16.09 -5.75 -1.53
CA LEU A 79 -15.68 -5.40 -0.17
C LEU A 79 -14.93 -6.55 0.50
N ALA A 80 -15.44 -7.78 0.42
CA ALA A 80 -14.79 -8.96 1.00
C ALA A 80 -13.39 -9.18 0.41
N LEU A 81 -13.25 -9.07 -0.91
CA LEU A 81 -11.96 -9.18 -1.61
C LEU A 81 -10.99 -8.06 -1.18
N SER A 82 -11.48 -6.82 -1.08
CA SER A 82 -10.69 -5.68 -0.63
C SER A 82 -10.16 -5.87 0.79
N VAL A 83 -10.99 -6.32 1.72
CA VAL A 83 -10.59 -6.60 3.11
C VAL A 83 -9.50 -7.68 3.15
N ARG A 84 -9.67 -8.76 2.39
CA ARG A 84 -8.71 -9.87 2.31
C ARG A 84 -7.37 -9.38 1.73
N LEU A 85 -7.41 -8.66 0.62
CA LEU A 85 -6.21 -8.12 -0.02
C LEU A 85 -5.49 -7.11 0.88
N ARG A 86 -6.22 -6.22 1.56
CA ARG A 86 -5.66 -5.28 2.54
C ARG A 86 -4.90 -6.02 3.63
N SER A 87 -5.48 -7.07 4.20
CA SER A 87 -4.84 -7.87 5.26
C SER A 87 -3.52 -8.48 4.77
N LEU A 88 -3.50 -9.03 3.56
CA LEU A 88 -2.30 -9.62 2.97
C LEU A 88 -1.20 -8.59 2.68
N LEU A 89 -1.56 -7.41 2.20
CA LEU A 89 -0.61 -6.33 1.92
C LEU A 89 -0.05 -5.74 3.21
N SER A 90 -0.92 -5.50 4.20
CA SER A 90 -0.50 -4.96 5.51
C SER A 90 0.46 -5.91 6.24
N ALA A 91 0.22 -7.22 6.17
CA ALA A 91 1.13 -8.24 6.71
C ALA A 91 2.52 -8.24 6.03
N ARG A 92 2.63 -7.65 4.83
CA ARG A 92 3.89 -7.47 4.07
C ARG A 92 4.50 -6.07 4.23
N GLY A 93 3.99 -5.28 5.20
CA GLY A 93 4.47 -3.92 5.47
C GLY A 93 4.13 -2.91 4.38
N ILE A 94 3.07 -3.16 3.60
CA ILE A 94 2.57 -2.22 2.60
C ILE A 94 1.42 -1.40 3.21
N ALA A 95 1.54 -0.08 3.15
CA ALA A 95 0.47 0.80 3.59
C ALA A 95 -0.69 0.74 2.60
N VAL A 96 -1.91 0.57 3.11
CA VAL A 96 -3.12 0.46 2.28
C VAL A 96 -4.13 1.51 2.70
N VAL A 97 -4.68 2.20 1.72
CA VAL A 97 -5.83 3.09 1.85
C VAL A 97 -6.99 2.46 1.07
N THR A 98 -8.16 2.41 1.66
CA THR A 98 -9.36 1.87 1.02
C THR A 98 -10.36 2.99 0.75
N THR A 99 -11.10 2.91 -0.36
CA THR A 99 -12.15 3.89 -0.67
C THR A 99 -13.36 3.73 0.23
N ARG A 100 -13.63 2.52 0.71
CA ARG A 100 -14.64 2.21 1.72
C ARG A 100 -14.24 0.99 2.56
N GLU A 101 -14.68 0.96 3.80
CA GLU A 101 -14.45 -0.15 4.75
C GLU A 101 -15.75 -0.83 5.18
N SER A 102 -16.88 -0.32 4.71
CA SER A 102 -18.23 -0.82 5.00
C SER A 102 -19.10 -0.74 3.75
N ASP A 103 -20.36 -1.16 3.88
CA ASP A 103 -21.36 -1.01 2.81
C ASP A 103 -21.83 0.46 2.73
N ALA A 104 -20.97 1.33 2.23
CA ALA A 104 -21.22 2.75 2.06
C ALA A 104 -21.19 3.13 0.58
N LEU A 105 -22.07 4.05 0.18
CA LEU A 105 -22.06 4.65 -1.14
C LEU A 105 -20.87 5.62 -1.25
N VAL A 106 -20.01 5.38 -2.22
CA VAL A 106 -18.88 6.27 -2.57
C VAL A 106 -18.94 6.47 -4.08
N ASP A 107 -19.16 7.70 -4.51
CA ASP A 107 -19.18 8.04 -5.94
C ASP A 107 -17.77 8.02 -6.57
N SER A 108 -17.72 8.05 -7.91
CA SER A 108 -16.48 7.97 -8.67
C SER A 108 -15.51 9.10 -8.36
N ASP A 109 -16.03 10.31 -8.16
CA ASP A 109 -15.20 11.50 -7.88
C ASP A 109 -14.56 11.37 -6.50
N ARG A 110 -15.31 10.91 -5.50
CA ARG A 110 -14.78 10.68 -4.15
C ARG A 110 -13.77 9.53 -4.10
N ARG A 111 -13.95 8.47 -4.88
CA ARG A 111 -12.96 7.38 -5.02
C ARG A 111 -11.62 7.92 -5.53
N ALA A 112 -11.68 8.70 -6.61
CA ALA A 112 -10.50 9.34 -7.18
C ALA A 112 -9.85 10.34 -6.21
N GLU A 113 -10.64 11.13 -5.48
CA GLU A 113 -10.13 12.06 -4.47
C GLU A 113 -9.35 11.35 -3.36
N ILE A 114 -9.87 10.23 -2.83
CA ILE A 114 -9.20 9.40 -1.82
C ILE A 114 -7.87 8.90 -2.38
N ALA A 115 -7.87 8.36 -3.60
CA ALA A 115 -6.66 7.85 -4.24
C ALA A 115 -5.60 8.94 -4.45
N ASN A 116 -6.01 10.10 -4.93
CA ASN A 116 -5.12 11.21 -5.23
C ASN A 116 -4.51 11.82 -3.96
N ARG A 117 -5.27 11.92 -2.88
CA ARG A 117 -4.75 12.37 -1.57
C ARG A 117 -3.77 11.39 -0.93
N ALA A 118 -3.90 10.10 -1.24
CA ALA A 118 -3.02 9.07 -0.70
C ALA A 118 -1.61 9.08 -1.33
N ASN A 119 -1.39 9.81 -2.44
CA ASN A 119 -0.14 9.76 -3.20
C ASN A 119 0.27 8.30 -3.50
N ALA A 120 -0.67 7.54 -4.01
CA ALA A 120 -0.54 6.09 -4.13
C ALA A 120 0.48 5.68 -5.20
N ALA A 121 1.27 4.65 -4.89
CA ALA A 121 2.19 4.00 -5.82
C ALA A 121 1.46 3.03 -6.77
N ALA A 122 0.26 2.58 -6.39
CA ALA A 122 -0.65 1.78 -7.20
C ALA A 122 -2.09 1.95 -6.70
N CYS A 123 -3.04 1.95 -7.64
CA CYS A 123 -4.48 2.01 -7.38
C CYS A 123 -5.14 0.82 -8.07
N ILE A 124 -5.91 0.03 -7.33
CA ILE A 124 -6.62 -1.14 -7.85
C ILE A 124 -8.09 -1.01 -7.53
N SER A 125 -8.92 -0.86 -8.57
CA SER A 125 -10.38 -0.95 -8.43
C SER A 125 -10.80 -2.40 -8.61
N LEU A 126 -11.53 -2.94 -7.64
CA LEU A 126 -11.94 -4.34 -7.58
C LEU A 126 -13.40 -4.45 -8.00
N HIS A 127 -13.66 -5.29 -8.97
CA HIS A 127 -14.97 -5.63 -9.52
C HIS A 127 -15.19 -7.13 -9.53
N THR A 128 -16.44 -7.55 -9.62
CA THR A 128 -16.79 -8.96 -9.86
C THR A 128 -17.88 -9.05 -10.93
N SER A 129 -17.88 -10.14 -11.71
CA SER A 129 -18.83 -10.37 -12.78
C SER A 129 -19.32 -11.82 -12.76
N GLN A 130 -20.56 -12.07 -13.24
CA GLN A 130 -21.04 -13.42 -13.56
C GLN A 130 -20.73 -13.83 -14.99
N THR A 131 -20.37 -12.88 -15.84
CA THR A 131 -20.11 -13.11 -17.26
C THR A 131 -18.61 -13.20 -17.51
N GLY A 132 -18.23 -13.99 -18.50
CA GLY A 132 -16.83 -14.28 -18.78
C GLY A 132 -16.24 -15.35 -17.85
N SER A 133 -14.93 -15.49 -17.85
CA SER A 133 -14.23 -16.40 -16.95
C SER A 133 -12.83 -15.89 -16.62
N GLY A 134 -12.37 -16.18 -15.41
CA GLY A 134 -11.06 -15.79 -14.93
C GLY A 134 -10.95 -14.32 -14.51
N ILE A 135 -9.81 -13.72 -14.75
CA ILE A 135 -9.51 -12.35 -14.30
C ILE A 135 -9.39 -11.44 -15.52
N HIS A 136 -10.10 -10.31 -15.47
CA HIS A 136 -10.00 -9.29 -16.50
C HIS A 136 -9.35 -8.04 -15.89
N ILE A 137 -8.24 -7.59 -16.47
CA ILE A 137 -7.53 -6.39 -16.02
C ILE A 137 -7.73 -5.30 -17.07
N TYR A 138 -8.32 -4.19 -16.64
CA TYR A 138 -8.57 -3.05 -17.50
C TYR A 138 -7.74 -1.84 -17.08
N ALA A 139 -6.99 -1.28 -18.04
CA ALA A 139 -6.43 0.06 -17.93
C ALA A 139 -7.35 1.07 -18.60
N SER A 140 -7.22 2.33 -18.25
CA SER A 140 -7.96 3.42 -18.90
C SER A 140 -7.70 3.46 -20.41
N SER A 141 -8.74 3.74 -21.19
CA SER A 141 -8.64 3.93 -22.64
C SER A 141 -8.22 5.34 -23.05
N LEU A 142 -8.01 6.25 -22.10
CA LEU A 142 -7.53 7.58 -22.38
C LEU A 142 -6.20 7.54 -23.14
N PRO A 143 -5.99 8.45 -24.12
CA PRO A 143 -4.69 8.59 -24.75
C PRO A 143 -3.65 9.10 -23.74
N PRO A 144 -2.37 8.73 -23.86
CA PRO A 144 -1.32 9.28 -23.03
C PRO A 144 -1.26 10.81 -23.17
N ALA A 145 -1.08 11.51 -22.05
CA ALA A 145 -0.84 12.95 -22.09
C ALA A 145 0.51 13.24 -22.77
N THR A 146 0.53 14.29 -23.60
CA THR A 146 1.78 14.81 -24.15
C THR A 146 2.53 15.62 -23.08
N ALA A 147 3.85 15.73 -23.22
CA ALA A 147 4.67 16.55 -22.33
C ALA A 147 4.14 18.00 -22.31
N ASN A 148 4.03 18.58 -21.12
CA ASN A 148 3.54 19.93 -20.86
C ASN A 148 2.04 20.18 -21.11
N GLN A 149 1.23 19.12 -21.28
CA GLN A 149 -0.22 19.28 -21.40
C GLN A 149 -0.86 19.36 -19.99
N MET A 150 -1.63 20.42 -19.75
CA MET A 150 -2.53 20.45 -18.59
C MET A 150 -3.65 19.42 -18.79
N THR A 151 -3.70 18.43 -17.90
CA THR A 151 -4.69 17.38 -17.96
C THR A 151 -5.84 17.71 -16.99
N PRO A 152 -7.09 17.81 -17.46
CA PRO A 152 -8.22 17.97 -16.57
C PRO A 152 -8.27 16.83 -15.53
N TRP A 153 -8.70 17.13 -14.31
CA TRP A 153 -8.67 16.15 -13.21
C TRP A 153 -9.47 14.87 -13.50
N LYS A 154 -10.57 14.96 -14.27
CA LYS A 154 -11.36 13.79 -14.71
C LYS A 154 -10.64 12.88 -15.72
N THR A 155 -9.53 13.32 -16.25
CA THR A 155 -8.68 12.57 -17.17
C THR A 155 -7.23 12.48 -16.67
N ALA A 156 -7.04 12.58 -15.36
CA ALA A 156 -5.72 12.55 -14.71
C ALA A 156 -4.92 11.30 -15.10
N GLN A 157 -5.61 10.19 -15.36
CA GLN A 157 -4.99 8.93 -15.78
C GLN A 157 -4.20 9.04 -17.08
N ALA A 158 -4.49 10.02 -17.96
CA ALA A 158 -3.72 10.24 -19.19
C ALA A 158 -2.21 10.42 -18.92
N ALA A 159 -1.85 11.04 -17.80
CA ALA A 159 -0.45 11.19 -17.39
C ALA A 159 0.18 9.89 -16.85
N TRP A 160 -0.63 8.88 -16.52
CA TRP A 160 -0.21 7.66 -15.85
C TRP A 160 -0.36 6.40 -16.72
N ILE A 161 -0.89 6.50 -17.94
CA ILE A 161 -1.21 5.36 -18.80
C ILE A 161 -0.05 4.37 -18.93
N THR A 162 1.16 4.84 -19.22
CA THR A 162 2.32 3.96 -19.38
C THR A 162 2.61 3.16 -18.10
N ARG A 163 2.54 3.82 -16.95
CA ARG A 163 2.74 3.14 -15.66
C ARG A 163 1.58 2.23 -15.28
N SER A 164 0.36 2.58 -15.67
CA SER A 164 -0.83 1.74 -15.46
C SER A 164 -0.77 0.46 -16.30
N LEU A 165 -0.31 0.56 -17.54
CA LEU A 165 -0.07 -0.60 -18.40
C LEU A 165 1.06 -1.49 -17.84
N ALA A 166 2.13 -0.90 -17.30
CA ALA A 166 3.18 -1.65 -16.63
C ALA A 166 2.65 -2.38 -15.38
N LEU A 167 1.83 -1.72 -14.56
CA LEU A 167 1.15 -2.34 -13.42
C LEU A 167 0.25 -3.50 -13.87
N ALA A 168 -0.56 -3.29 -14.92
CA ALA A 168 -1.39 -4.35 -15.49
C ALA A 168 -0.55 -5.57 -15.93
N GLY A 169 0.63 -5.33 -16.51
CA GLY A 169 1.56 -6.40 -16.91
C GLY A 169 2.08 -7.20 -15.71
N VAL A 170 2.45 -6.53 -14.61
CA VAL A 170 2.90 -7.21 -13.38
C VAL A 170 1.77 -8.02 -12.75
N LEU A 171 0.55 -7.46 -12.68
CA LEU A 171 -0.63 -8.19 -12.19
C LEU A 171 -0.93 -9.42 -13.06
N ASN A 172 -0.93 -9.24 -14.40
CA ASN A 172 -1.14 -10.34 -15.33
C ASN A 172 -0.11 -11.47 -15.13
N SER A 173 1.16 -11.13 -15.04
CA SER A 173 2.23 -12.12 -14.83
C SER A 173 2.01 -12.93 -13.55
N ALA A 174 1.75 -12.27 -12.43
CA ALA A 174 1.56 -12.93 -11.16
C ALA A 174 0.29 -13.81 -11.10
N LEU A 175 -0.81 -13.33 -11.66
CA LEU A 175 -2.07 -14.09 -11.72
C LEU A 175 -1.95 -15.30 -12.65
N THR A 176 -1.34 -15.14 -13.82
CA THR A 176 -1.08 -16.26 -14.75
C THR A 176 -0.14 -17.29 -14.12
N HIS A 177 0.91 -16.84 -13.41
CA HIS A 177 1.81 -17.72 -12.68
C HIS A 177 1.10 -18.50 -11.55
N ALA A 178 0.06 -17.91 -10.97
CA ALA A 178 -0.81 -18.58 -10.00
C ALA A 178 -1.85 -19.52 -10.64
N GLY A 179 -1.76 -19.76 -11.96
CA GLY A 179 -2.62 -20.69 -12.70
C GLY A 179 -3.96 -20.10 -13.13
N MET A 180 -4.15 -18.79 -13.04
CA MET A 180 -5.41 -18.16 -13.44
C MET A 180 -5.41 -17.76 -14.91
N THR A 181 -6.57 -17.89 -15.55
CA THR A 181 -6.78 -17.30 -16.88
C THR A 181 -6.93 -15.78 -16.74
N VAL A 182 -6.11 -15.02 -17.46
CA VAL A 182 -6.13 -13.55 -17.39
C VAL A 182 -6.31 -12.95 -18.78
N SER A 183 -7.11 -11.92 -18.88
CA SER A 183 -7.22 -11.07 -20.07
C SER A 183 -6.89 -9.63 -19.73
N LEU A 184 -6.28 -8.92 -20.69
CA LEU A 184 -5.94 -7.51 -20.59
C LEU A 184 -6.80 -6.70 -21.57
N GLY A 185 -7.32 -5.58 -21.10
CA GLY A 185 -8.12 -4.68 -21.91
C GLY A 185 -7.91 -3.21 -21.56
N ARG A 186 -8.52 -2.35 -22.36
CA ARG A 186 -8.62 -0.91 -22.09
C ARG A 186 -10.05 -0.45 -22.30
N THR A 187 -10.56 0.32 -21.35
CA THR A 187 -11.93 0.85 -21.41
C THR A 187 -12.06 2.16 -20.65
N GLY A 188 -13.13 2.91 -20.85
CA GLY A 188 -13.46 4.07 -20.02
C GLY A 188 -13.88 3.63 -18.62
N LEU A 189 -13.24 4.18 -17.60
CA LEU A 189 -13.40 3.82 -16.20
C LEU A 189 -13.49 5.10 -15.37
N PRO A 190 -14.67 5.70 -15.15
CA PRO A 190 -14.82 7.04 -14.60
C PRO A 190 -14.02 7.32 -13.32
N ALA A 191 -14.03 6.38 -12.36
CA ALA A 191 -13.23 6.51 -11.13
C ALA A 191 -11.72 6.43 -11.43
N VAL A 192 -11.30 5.39 -12.17
CA VAL A 192 -9.89 5.16 -12.54
C VAL A 192 -9.35 6.29 -13.41
N ASP A 193 -10.14 6.78 -14.38
CA ASP A 193 -9.76 7.85 -15.31
C ASP A 193 -9.38 9.15 -14.58
N SER A 194 -9.95 9.36 -13.39
CA SER A 194 -9.70 10.52 -12.53
C SER A 194 -8.59 10.29 -11.49
N MET A 195 -8.00 9.10 -11.40
CA MET A 195 -6.92 8.79 -10.46
C MET A 195 -5.55 9.25 -10.98
N ALA A 196 -4.82 9.99 -10.16
CA ALA A 196 -3.45 10.45 -10.42
C ALA A 196 -2.40 9.49 -9.83
N CYS A 197 -2.50 8.22 -10.19
CA CYS A 197 -1.61 7.12 -9.79
C CYS A 197 -1.59 6.06 -10.88
N PRO A 198 -0.61 5.15 -10.94
CA PRO A 198 -0.75 3.94 -11.75
C PRO A 198 -2.01 3.19 -11.32
N ALA A 199 -3.01 3.07 -12.20
CA ALA A 199 -4.32 2.55 -11.81
C ALA A 199 -4.88 1.56 -12.83
N VAL A 200 -5.53 0.51 -12.32
CA VAL A 200 -6.23 -0.50 -13.10
C VAL A 200 -7.52 -0.92 -12.39
N ALA A 201 -8.50 -1.40 -13.16
CA ALA A 201 -9.60 -2.18 -12.64
C ALA A 201 -9.27 -3.67 -12.81
N VAL A 202 -9.58 -4.45 -11.78
CA VAL A 202 -9.47 -5.92 -11.78
C VAL A 202 -10.88 -6.48 -11.58
N GLU A 203 -11.41 -7.11 -12.60
CA GLU A 203 -12.70 -7.78 -12.57
C GLU A 203 -12.48 -9.28 -12.41
N VAL A 204 -13.07 -9.86 -11.38
CA VAL A 204 -13.02 -11.28 -11.07
C VAL A 204 -14.31 -11.92 -11.58
N ALA A 205 -14.20 -12.81 -12.56
CA ALA A 205 -15.27 -13.63 -13.09
C ALA A 205 -15.12 -15.08 -12.61
N PRO A 206 -16.14 -15.96 -12.81
CA PRO A 206 -16.04 -17.37 -12.42
C PRO A 206 -14.82 -18.04 -13.04
N GLU A 207 -14.15 -18.89 -12.27
CA GLU A 207 -13.02 -19.65 -12.77
C GLU A 207 -13.49 -20.91 -13.47
N VAL A 208 -13.10 -21.06 -14.72
CA VAL A 208 -13.31 -22.28 -15.50
C VAL A 208 -11.97 -23.02 -15.59
N SER A 209 -11.94 -24.27 -15.14
CA SER A 209 -10.77 -25.14 -15.24
C SER A 209 -11.10 -26.38 -16.05
N PRO A 210 -10.16 -26.89 -16.86
CA PRO A 210 -10.35 -28.17 -17.56
C PRO A 210 -10.64 -29.34 -16.61
N ASP A 211 -10.12 -29.27 -15.39
CA ASP A 211 -10.25 -30.33 -14.38
C ASP A 211 -11.56 -30.24 -13.58
N HIS A 212 -12.27 -29.12 -13.69
CA HIS A 212 -13.54 -28.88 -12.99
C HIS A 212 -14.61 -28.44 -13.99
N PRO A 213 -15.56 -29.31 -14.35
CA PRO A 213 -16.59 -29.01 -15.36
C PRO A 213 -17.59 -27.93 -14.92
N GLN A 214 -17.71 -27.70 -13.61
CA GLN A 214 -18.52 -26.63 -13.06
C GLN A 214 -17.62 -25.43 -12.74
N PRO A 215 -17.98 -24.21 -13.18
CA PRO A 215 -17.23 -23.01 -12.83
C PRO A 215 -17.18 -22.80 -11.32
N THR A 216 -16.01 -22.41 -10.79
CA THR A 216 -15.90 -21.93 -9.41
C THR A 216 -16.44 -20.51 -9.34
N GLY A 217 -17.44 -20.26 -8.52
CA GLY A 217 -18.08 -18.95 -8.36
C GLY A 217 -17.14 -17.91 -7.75
N VAL A 218 -17.42 -16.65 -8.05
CA VAL A 218 -16.66 -15.51 -7.48
C VAL A 218 -16.86 -15.33 -5.98
N ASP A 219 -17.89 -15.97 -5.43
CA ASP A 219 -18.20 -16.05 -4.00
C ASP A 219 -17.43 -17.14 -3.26
N ASP A 220 -16.79 -18.08 -3.98
CA ASP A 220 -15.99 -19.14 -3.37
C ASP A 220 -14.81 -18.57 -2.56
N PRO A 221 -14.73 -18.86 -1.24
CA PRO A 221 -13.70 -18.29 -0.40
C PRO A 221 -12.27 -18.73 -0.77
N GLY A 222 -12.11 -19.93 -1.32
CA GLY A 222 -10.82 -20.47 -1.78
C GLY A 222 -10.34 -19.74 -3.03
N TYR A 223 -11.24 -19.53 -4.00
CA TYR A 223 -10.95 -18.76 -5.20
C TYR A 223 -10.59 -17.31 -4.85
N GLN A 224 -11.41 -16.63 -4.03
CA GLN A 224 -11.08 -15.27 -3.57
C GLN A 224 -9.73 -15.20 -2.83
N ALA A 225 -9.39 -16.23 -2.04
CA ALA A 225 -8.10 -16.29 -1.36
C ALA A 225 -6.93 -16.40 -2.35
N ARG A 226 -7.05 -17.24 -3.38
CA ARG A 226 -6.03 -17.36 -4.44
C ARG A 226 -5.84 -16.05 -5.20
N VAL A 227 -6.94 -15.42 -5.62
CA VAL A 227 -6.92 -14.12 -6.30
C VAL A 227 -6.22 -13.07 -5.42
N ALA A 228 -6.62 -12.93 -4.16
CA ALA A 228 -6.02 -11.96 -3.25
C ALA A 228 -4.53 -12.23 -3.01
N GLN A 229 -4.11 -13.49 -2.89
CA GLN A 229 -2.71 -13.87 -2.73
C GLN A 229 -1.86 -13.50 -3.95
N ALA A 230 -2.37 -13.78 -5.16
CA ALA A 230 -1.69 -13.44 -6.40
C ALA A 230 -1.58 -11.93 -6.61
N LEU A 231 -2.65 -11.18 -6.35
CA LEU A 231 -2.62 -9.72 -6.38
C LEU A 231 -1.63 -9.14 -5.34
N ALA A 232 -1.60 -9.70 -4.13
CA ALA A 232 -0.64 -9.26 -3.12
C ALA A 232 0.81 -9.54 -3.52
N ALA A 233 1.10 -10.68 -4.15
CA ALA A 233 2.42 -11.01 -4.70
C ALA A 233 2.83 -10.02 -5.80
N ALA A 234 1.92 -9.71 -6.73
CA ALA A 234 2.14 -8.73 -7.78
C ALA A 234 2.48 -7.33 -7.24
N ILE A 235 1.80 -6.89 -6.19
CA ILE A 235 2.07 -5.58 -5.58
C ILE A 235 3.43 -5.55 -4.87
N VAL A 236 3.86 -6.66 -4.27
CA VAL A 236 5.23 -6.78 -3.71
C VAL A 236 6.27 -6.67 -4.83
N GLU A 237 6.05 -7.33 -5.97
CA GLU A 237 6.91 -7.22 -7.15
C GLU A 237 6.92 -5.79 -7.69
N TRP A 238 5.76 -5.15 -7.83
CA TRP A 238 5.64 -3.76 -8.26
C TRP A 238 6.44 -2.81 -7.37
N ARG A 239 6.37 -2.97 -6.05
CA ARG A 239 7.20 -2.20 -5.10
C ARG A 239 8.69 -2.38 -5.36
N SER A 240 9.13 -3.62 -5.58
CA SER A 240 10.53 -3.94 -5.82
C SER A 240 11.04 -3.41 -7.17
N SER A 241 10.17 -3.30 -8.17
CA SER A 241 10.49 -2.75 -9.48
C SER A 241 10.66 -1.22 -9.44
N GLY A 242 9.83 -0.52 -8.64
CA GLY A 242 9.95 0.92 -8.42
C GLY A 242 11.26 1.32 -7.74
N SER A 243 11.70 0.55 -6.74
CA SER A 243 12.98 0.82 -6.05
C SER A 243 14.20 0.58 -6.94
N ARG A 244 14.13 -0.31 -7.92
CA ARG A 244 15.23 -0.53 -8.89
C ARG A 244 15.35 0.61 -9.92
N GLY A 245 14.22 1.21 -10.32
CA GLY A 245 14.22 2.36 -11.22
C GLY A 245 14.84 3.61 -10.62
N ASP A 246 14.62 3.88 -9.34
CA ASP A 246 15.22 5.01 -8.63
C ASP A 246 16.74 4.86 -8.44
N SER A 247 17.23 3.65 -8.22
CA SER A 247 18.65 3.38 -8.06
C SER A 247 19.46 3.61 -9.35
N SER A 248 18.87 3.28 -10.52
CA SER A 248 19.52 3.48 -11.81
C SER A 248 19.61 4.95 -12.24
N HIS A 249 18.71 5.82 -11.74
CA HIS A 249 18.80 7.27 -11.98
C HIS A 249 19.74 8.00 -11.01
N ALA A 250 20.06 7.41 -9.86
CA ALA A 250 21.04 7.97 -8.93
C ALA A 250 22.50 7.77 -9.40
N GLU A 251 22.76 6.73 -10.17
CA GLU A 251 24.11 6.38 -10.64
C GLU A 251 24.56 7.20 -11.87
N VAL A 252 23.64 7.88 -12.58
CA VAL A 252 23.95 8.70 -13.77
C VAL A 252 24.27 10.17 -13.42
N ARG A 253 24.27 10.56 -12.14
CA ARG A 253 24.68 11.90 -11.70
C ARG A 253 26.06 11.86 -11.02
N LEU A 254 27.09 11.60 -11.80
CA LEU A 254 28.45 12.00 -11.45
C LEU A 254 29.03 12.88 -12.58
N PRO A 255 29.72 13.96 -12.21
CA PRO A 255 30.14 15.05 -13.11
C PRO A 255 31.14 14.63 -14.15
#